data_3895ef51aa56fd39b0030713f14b0947
#
_entry.id   3895ef51aa56fd39b0030713f14b0947
#
_cell.length_a   1.000
_cell.length_b   1.000
_cell.length_c   1.000
_cell.angle_alpha   90.00
_cell.angle_beta   90.00
_cell.angle_gamma   90.00
#
_symmetry.space_group_name_H-M   'P 1'
#
loop_
_entity.id
_entity.type
_entity.pdbx_description
1 polymer ?
#
loop_
_entity_poly.entity_id
_entity_poly.type
_entity_poly.pdbx_seq_one_letter_code
_entity_poly.pdbx_strand_id
1 'polypeptide(L)'
;MVKRISVKHIACLSLLSTSMAHAAERPNIIYIFTDQHTANAMSCAGNPDLHTPNLDRLAAAGIMFQNAYCTAPLSGPSRGAMFTGCYPGTTGLLVNGAPLQESLQTRTLGTLVKNAGYECAYGGKWHVPELDIPDKVRGFDQIYKHSDDGLAEACVEFLSRKHDKPFFLVASYDNPHNICEYARSQNLPYGNLDIPEIRNCPGLPPNFAKNPYDADVIEKERENNFNVYPTATFT
;
A
#
# COMPACT_ATOMS: atom_id res chain seq x y z
N MET A 1 18.74 -82.52 4.33
CA MET A 1 19.03 -82.01 2.98
C MET A 1 18.40 -80.65 2.85
N VAL A 2 19.15 -79.61 3.22
CA VAL A 2 18.65 -78.25 3.28
C VAL A 2 19.02 -77.57 1.97
N LYS A 3 18.00 -77.20 1.16
CA LYS A 3 18.22 -76.44 -0.09
C LYS A 3 18.55 -74.99 0.25
N ARG A 4 19.76 -74.57 -0.11
CA ARG A 4 20.20 -73.20 -0.10
C ARG A 4 19.38 -72.43 -1.11
N ILE A 5 18.60 -71.49 -0.63
CA ILE A 5 17.93 -70.52 -1.44
C ILE A 5 18.94 -69.41 -1.86
N SER A 6 19.19 -69.36 -3.16
CA SER A 6 20.14 -68.42 -3.78
C SER A 6 19.67 -66.97 -3.66
N VAL A 7 20.47 -66.19 -2.98
CA VAL A 7 20.24 -64.76 -2.74
C VAL A 7 20.48 -63.85 -3.99
N LYS A 8 20.13 -64.33 -5.17
CA LYS A 8 20.50 -63.64 -6.43
C LYS A 8 19.35 -62.92 -7.16
N HIS A 9 18.19 -62.76 -6.59
CA HIS A 9 17.09 -62.07 -7.27
C HIS A 9 16.26 -61.17 -6.36
N ILE A 10 16.85 -60.52 -5.36
CA ILE A 10 16.26 -59.31 -4.81
C ILE A 10 16.90 -58.15 -5.55
N ALA A 11 16.51 -57.99 -6.80
CA ALA A 11 16.61 -56.69 -7.47
C ALA A 11 15.64 -55.79 -6.71
N CYS A 12 16.20 -55.06 -5.77
CA CYS A 12 15.53 -53.96 -5.11
C CYS A 12 15.20 -52.93 -6.20
N LEU A 13 14.01 -53.05 -6.78
CA LEU A 13 13.37 -51.95 -7.47
C LEU A 13 13.08 -50.88 -6.40
N SER A 14 14.14 -50.18 -6.00
CA SER A 14 13.99 -48.87 -5.40
C SER A 14 13.38 -48.00 -6.49
N LEU A 15 12.05 -48.00 -6.55
CA LEU A 15 11.29 -46.89 -7.09
C LEU A 15 11.78 -45.66 -6.34
N LEU A 16 12.79 -45.02 -6.88
CA LEU A 16 13.02 -43.63 -6.69
C LEU A 16 11.76 -42.92 -7.25
N SER A 17 10.71 -42.91 -6.44
CA SER A 17 9.71 -41.85 -6.53
C SER A 17 10.48 -40.58 -6.24
N THR A 18 11.09 -40.02 -7.28
CA THR A 18 11.36 -38.60 -7.33
C THR A 18 9.97 -37.96 -7.22
N SER A 19 9.55 -37.71 -5.99
CA SER A 19 8.59 -36.67 -5.71
C SER A 19 9.26 -35.46 -6.32
N MET A 20 8.89 -35.13 -7.56
CA MET A 20 8.99 -33.77 -8.06
C MET A 20 8.14 -33.02 -7.08
N ALA A 21 8.77 -32.49 -6.04
CA ALA A 21 8.20 -31.38 -5.31
C ALA A 21 7.95 -30.35 -6.41
N HIS A 22 6.72 -30.26 -6.87
CA HIS A 22 6.27 -29.11 -7.63
C HIS A 22 6.62 -27.97 -6.69
N ALA A 23 7.70 -27.26 -6.99
CA ALA A 23 7.97 -25.98 -6.37
C ALA A 23 6.69 -25.22 -6.57
N ALA A 24 5.96 -24.96 -5.49
CA ALA A 24 4.68 -24.27 -5.57
C ALA A 24 4.94 -23.03 -6.42
N GLU A 25 4.18 -22.92 -7.52
CA GLU A 25 4.32 -21.75 -8.42
C GLU A 25 4.22 -20.51 -7.55
N ARG A 26 5.23 -19.69 -7.58
CA ARG A 26 5.24 -18.46 -6.78
C ARG A 26 4.15 -17.56 -7.33
N PRO A 27 3.20 -17.11 -6.49
CA PRO A 27 2.09 -16.28 -6.97
C PRO A 27 2.60 -14.94 -7.47
N ASN A 28 1.92 -14.37 -8.45
CA ASN A 28 2.04 -12.96 -8.76
C ASN A 28 1.43 -12.16 -7.61
N ILE A 29 2.03 -11.03 -7.27
CA ILE A 29 1.62 -10.18 -6.17
C ILE A 29 1.30 -8.79 -6.72
N ILE A 30 0.11 -8.29 -6.40
CA ILE A 30 -0.28 -6.92 -6.67
C ILE A 30 -0.55 -6.25 -5.33
N TYR A 31 0.16 -5.16 -5.05
CA TYR A 31 0.02 -4.36 -3.85
C TYR A 31 -0.51 -2.99 -4.22
N ILE A 32 -1.80 -2.77 -3.97
CA ILE A 32 -2.48 -1.50 -4.25
C ILE A 32 -2.74 -0.80 -2.92
N PHE A 33 -2.38 0.45 -2.82
CA PHE A 33 -2.71 1.28 -1.66
C PHE A 33 -2.91 2.74 -2.06
N THR A 34 -3.66 3.43 -1.22
CA THR A 34 -4.05 4.83 -1.37
C THR A 34 -3.43 5.64 -0.23
N ASP A 35 -3.23 6.95 -0.44
CA ASP A 35 -2.74 7.83 0.60
C ASP A 35 -3.90 8.51 1.35
N GLN A 36 -3.83 8.58 2.67
CA GLN A 36 -4.82 9.24 3.54
C GLN A 36 -6.24 8.66 3.45
N HIS A 37 -6.39 7.41 3.04
CA HIS A 37 -7.67 6.72 2.97
C HIS A 37 -8.05 6.16 4.34
N THR A 38 -9.09 6.69 4.95
CA THR A 38 -9.55 6.20 6.25
C THR A 38 -10.31 4.88 6.12
N ALA A 39 -10.25 4.02 7.14
CA ALA A 39 -10.87 2.69 7.11
C ALA A 39 -12.39 2.74 6.86
N ASN A 40 -13.08 3.77 7.36
CA ASN A 40 -14.52 3.95 7.19
C ASN A 40 -14.90 4.66 5.89
N ALA A 41 -13.96 5.00 5.01
CA ALA A 41 -14.25 5.59 3.71
C ALA A 41 -14.45 4.52 2.61
N MET A 42 -15.16 3.45 2.92
CA MET A 42 -15.50 2.36 2.00
C MET A 42 -16.90 1.84 2.31
N SER A 43 -17.69 1.50 1.27
CA SER A 43 -19.02 0.90 1.45
C SER A 43 -18.97 -0.47 2.13
N CYS A 44 -17.97 -1.31 1.83
CA CYS A 44 -17.75 -2.58 2.52
C CYS A 44 -17.39 -2.44 4.01
N ALA A 45 -16.94 -1.26 4.44
CA ALA A 45 -16.71 -0.94 5.85
C ALA A 45 -17.95 -0.40 6.56
N GLY A 46 -19.10 -0.36 5.88
CA GLY A 46 -20.38 0.08 6.44
C GLY A 46 -20.68 1.57 6.25
N ASN A 47 -19.92 2.28 5.42
CA ASN A 47 -20.21 3.69 5.10
C ASN A 47 -21.40 3.75 4.13
N PRO A 48 -22.56 4.35 4.54
CA PRO A 48 -23.75 4.41 3.69
C PRO A 48 -23.69 5.48 2.61
N ASP A 49 -22.77 6.45 2.75
CA ASP A 49 -22.67 7.62 1.89
C ASP A 49 -21.68 7.43 0.73
N LEU A 50 -20.92 6.31 0.76
CA LEU A 50 -19.93 5.99 -0.26
C LEU A 50 -20.32 4.76 -1.05
N HIS A 51 -19.95 4.78 -2.33
CA HIS A 51 -20.12 3.65 -3.23
C HIS A 51 -18.78 3.22 -3.80
N THR A 52 -18.21 2.13 -3.27
CA THR A 52 -16.89 1.61 -3.61
C THR A 52 -16.96 0.17 -4.15
N PRO A 53 -17.66 -0.09 -5.29
CA PRO A 53 -18.04 -1.43 -5.72
C PRO A 53 -16.86 -2.34 -6.04
N ASN A 54 -15.71 -1.80 -6.41
CA ASN A 54 -14.52 -2.58 -6.69
C ASN A 54 -13.85 -3.07 -5.39
N LEU A 55 -13.81 -2.21 -4.35
CA LEU A 55 -13.32 -2.60 -3.03
C LEU A 55 -14.28 -3.61 -2.38
N ASP A 56 -15.59 -3.42 -2.55
CA ASP A 56 -16.60 -4.34 -2.06
C ASP A 56 -16.44 -5.75 -2.67
N ARG A 57 -16.15 -5.83 -3.97
CA ARG A 57 -15.88 -7.11 -4.63
C ARG A 57 -14.61 -7.78 -4.13
N LEU A 58 -13.55 -7.01 -3.88
CA LEU A 58 -12.32 -7.53 -3.28
C LEU A 58 -12.56 -8.04 -1.86
N ALA A 59 -13.29 -7.29 -1.05
CA ALA A 59 -13.65 -7.67 0.30
C ALA A 59 -14.48 -8.97 0.33
N ALA A 60 -15.44 -9.10 -0.60
CA ALA A 60 -16.30 -10.28 -0.72
C ALA A 60 -15.55 -11.53 -1.23
N ALA A 61 -14.51 -11.35 -2.05
CA ALA A 61 -13.72 -12.44 -2.62
C ALA A 61 -12.50 -12.84 -1.76
N GLY A 62 -12.13 -12.03 -0.78
CA GLY A 62 -10.91 -12.19 0.01
C GLY A 62 -11.13 -12.09 1.50
N ILE A 63 -10.15 -11.53 2.19
CA ILE A 63 -10.17 -11.29 3.63
C ILE A 63 -10.10 -9.79 3.88
N MET A 64 -11.05 -9.24 4.62
CA MET A 64 -11.06 -7.86 5.06
C MET A 64 -10.60 -7.77 6.52
N PHE A 65 -9.52 -7.04 6.77
CA PHE A 65 -9.03 -6.75 8.11
C PHE A 65 -9.72 -5.49 8.65
N GLN A 66 -10.62 -5.65 9.62
CA GLN A 66 -11.36 -4.53 10.20
C GLN A 66 -10.52 -3.65 11.13
N ASN A 67 -9.49 -4.22 11.74
CA ASN A 67 -8.62 -3.54 12.70
C ASN A 67 -7.16 -3.55 12.17
N ALA A 68 -6.92 -2.83 11.09
CA ALA A 68 -5.57 -2.60 10.55
C ALA A 68 -5.10 -1.19 10.91
N TYR A 69 -3.86 -1.08 11.40
CA TYR A 69 -3.28 0.17 11.86
C TYR A 69 -1.98 0.45 11.13
N CYS A 70 -1.80 1.69 10.68
CA CYS A 70 -0.50 2.16 10.21
C CYS A 70 0.44 2.40 11.41
N THR A 71 1.74 2.30 11.19
CA THR A 71 2.75 2.51 12.24
C THR A 71 2.89 3.96 12.66
N ALA A 72 2.53 4.89 11.79
CA ALA A 72 2.44 6.33 12.04
C ALA A 72 1.44 6.94 11.06
N PRO A 73 0.57 7.87 11.50
CA PRO A 73 -0.43 8.51 10.64
C PRO A 73 0.17 9.66 9.81
N LEU A 74 1.32 9.43 9.19
CA LEU A 74 2.04 10.38 8.36
C LEU A 74 2.70 9.63 7.20
N SER A 75 2.58 10.15 5.99
CA SER A 75 2.90 9.46 4.74
C SER A 75 4.34 8.91 4.69
N GLY A 76 5.35 9.74 4.88
CA GLY A 76 6.75 9.31 4.84
C GLY A 76 7.09 8.22 5.87
N PRO A 77 6.84 8.43 7.17
CA PRO A 77 7.06 7.42 8.21
C PRO A 77 6.31 6.11 7.98
N SER A 78 5.03 6.19 7.56
CA SER A 78 4.23 5.00 7.26
C SER A 78 4.79 4.23 6.08
N ARG A 79 5.12 4.91 4.98
CA ARG A 79 5.71 4.29 3.78
C ARG A 79 7.10 3.72 4.07
N GLY A 80 7.93 4.43 4.83
CA GLY A 80 9.21 3.90 5.29
C GLY A 80 9.05 2.58 6.05
N ALA A 81 8.08 2.50 6.95
CA ALA A 81 7.77 1.27 7.68
C ALA A 81 7.25 0.15 6.76
N MET A 82 6.36 0.47 5.80
CA MET A 82 5.85 -0.50 4.82
C MET A 82 6.96 -1.11 3.97
N PHE A 83 7.92 -0.29 3.52
CA PHE A 83 8.99 -0.76 2.63
C PHE A 83 10.21 -1.33 3.35
N THR A 84 10.34 -1.15 4.65
CA THR A 84 11.49 -1.71 5.42
C THR A 84 11.08 -2.80 6.41
N GLY A 85 9.79 -2.91 6.73
CA GLY A 85 9.31 -3.77 7.81
C GLY A 85 9.70 -3.30 9.21
N CYS A 86 10.15 -2.05 9.36
CA CYS A 86 10.64 -1.49 10.63
C CYS A 86 9.77 -0.31 11.09
N TYR A 87 9.61 -0.16 12.40
CA TYR A 87 8.92 0.99 12.97
C TYR A 87 9.67 2.31 12.71
N PRO A 88 8.98 3.47 12.67
CA PRO A 88 9.60 4.77 12.43
C PRO A 88 10.78 5.09 13.35
N GLY A 89 10.72 4.69 14.63
CA GLY A 89 11.84 4.85 15.57
C GLY A 89 13.10 4.08 15.14
N THR A 90 12.96 2.96 14.44
CA THR A 90 14.08 2.19 13.90
C THR A 90 14.53 2.72 12.54
N THR A 91 13.60 3.21 11.71
CA THR A 91 13.94 3.75 10.39
C THR A 91 14.59 5.12 10.45
N GLY A 92 14.42 5.85 11.55
CA GLY A 92 14.80 7.27 11.68
C GLY A 92 13.85 8.22 10.99
N LEU A 93 12.94 7.71 10.16
CA LEU A 93 11.96 8.49 9.39
C LEU A 93 10.77 8.84 10.29
N LEU A 94 10.93 9.86 11.14
CA LEU A 94 9.90 10.27 12.10
C LEU A 94 8.94 11.33 11.55
N VAL A 95 9.37 12.10 10.55
CA VAL A 95 8.59 13.14 9.88
C VAL A 95 8.81 13.05 8.37
N ASN A 96 7.95 13.68 7.58
CA ASN A 96 8.16 13.76 6.13
C ASN A 96 9.49 14.48 5.83
N GLY A 97 10.26 13.93 4.92
CA GLY A 97 11.56 14.48 4.53
C GLY A 97 12.73 14.12 5.46
N ALA A 98 12.48 13.45 6.60
CA ALA A 98 13.57 12.93 7.41
C ALA A 98 14.30 11.78 6.69
N PRO A 99 15.63 11.63 6.88
CA PRO A 99 16.37 10.58 6.20
C PRO A 99 16.04 9.18 6.73
N LEU A 100 16.04 8.21 5.82
CA LEU A 100 16.00 6.80 6.18
C LEU A 100 17.39 6.34 6.60
N GLN A 101 17.50 5.58 7.70
CA GLN A 101 18.78 5.00 8.13
C GLN A 101 19.48 4.26 7.00
N GLU A 102 20.76 4.53 6.79
CA GLU A 102 21.55 3.99 5.68
C GLU A 102 21.56 2.47 5.65
N SER A 103 21.63 1.80 6.79
CA SER A 103 21.61 0.34 6.92
C SER A 103 20.32 -0.32 6.38
N LEU A 104 19.22 0.42 6.31
CA LEU A 104 17.93 -0.05 5.81
C LEU A 104 17.72 0.23 4.33
N GLN A 105 18.49 1.15 3.76
CA GLN A 105 18.33 1.56 2.37
C GLN A 105 18.56 0.42 1.36
N THR A 106 19.35 -0.58 1.68
CA THR A 106 19.60 -1.77 0.83
C THR A 106 18.71 -2.97 1.15
N ARG A 107 17.84 -2.85 2.16
CA ARG A 107 16.97 -3.93 2.67
C ARG A 107 15.50 -3.60 2.53
N THR A 108 15.15 -2.88 1.49
CA THR A 108 13.75 -2.54 1.20
C THR A 108 12.98 -3.74 0.64
N LEU A 109 11.66 -3.71 0.80
CA LEU A 109 10.75 -4.75 0.30
C LEU A 109 11.00 -5.06 -1.18
N GLY A 110 11.16 -4.03 -2.03
CA GLY A 110 11.46 -4.23 -3.45
C GLY A 110 12.77 -4.98 -3.67
N THR A 111 13.83 -4.61 -2.95
CA THR A 111 15.13 -5.29 -3.04
C THR A 111 15.03 -6.75 -2.59
N LEU A 112 14.34 -7.01 -1.49
CA LEU A 112 14.18 -8.38 -0.96
C LEU A 112 13.38 -9.27 -1.91
N VAL A 113 12.28 -8.77 -2.44
CA VAL A 113 11.42 -9.51 -3.37
C VAL A 113 12.11 -9.71 -4.73
N LYS A 114 12.84 -8.71 -5.22
CA LYS A 114 13.67 -8.84 -6.44
C LYS A 114 14.75 -9.93 -6.28
N ASN A 115 15.42 -9.95 -5.13
CA ASN A 115 16.41 -10.98 -4.80
C ASN A 115 15.78 -12.37 -4.64
N ALA A 116 14.50 -12.45 -4.29
CA ALA A 116 13.72 -13.68 -4.30
C ALA A 116 13.32 -14.15 -5.72
N GLY A 117 13.71 -13.43 -6.76
CA GLY A 117 13.53 -13.81 -8.16
C GLY A 117 12.25 -13.27 -8.81
N TYR A 118 11.61 -12.27 -8.22
CA TYR A 118 10.46 -11.60 -8.82
C TYR A 118 10.89 -10.49 -9.78
N GLU A 119 10.08 -10.24 -10.78
CA GLU A 119 10.05 -8.98 -11.52
C GLU A 119 9.29 -7.95 -10.67
N CYS A 120 9.95 -6.86 -10.25
CA CYS A 120 9.37 -5.87 -9.34
C CYS A 120 9.10 -4.56 -10.08
N ALA A 121 7.84 -4.09 -10.09
CA ALA A 121 7.42 -2.86 -10.72
C ALA A 121 6.71 -1.93 -9.74
N TYR A 122 6.88 -0.63 -9.93
CA TYR A 122 6.28 0.40 -9.10
C TYR A 122 5.69 1.54 -9.94
N GLY A 123 4.47 1.95 -9.62
CA GLY A 123 3.84 3.14 -10.17
C GLY A 123 3.24 4.03 -9.09
N GLY A 124 3.27 5.35 -9.32
CA GLY A 124 2.63 6.34 -8.46
C GLY A 124 3.53 6.95 -7.38
N LYS A 125 2.93 7.42 -6.30
CA LYS A 125 3.57 8.16 -5.20
C LYS A 125 4.56 7.31 -4.39
N TRP A 126 5.81 7.75 -4.30
CA TRP A 126 6.84 7.11 -3.48
C TRP A 126 6.97 7.71 -2.08
N HIS A 127 7.32 8.95 -1.97
CA HIS A 127 7.37 9.77 -0.75
C HIS A 127 8.27 9.22 0.39
N VAL A 128 9.29 8.42 0.06
CA VAL A 128 10.33 8.02 1.02
C VAL A 128 11.65 8.67 0.59
N PRO A 129 12.21 9.60 1.38
CA PRO A 129 13.47 10.29 1.03
C PRO A 129 14.62 9.30 0.84
N GLU A 130 15.66 9.70 0.11
CA GLU A 130 16.88 8.95 -0.28
C GLU A 130 16.62 7.66 -1.08
N LEU A 131 15.39 7.17 -1.08
CA LEU A 131 14.96 6.11 -2.00
C LEU A 131 14.39 6.71 -3.29
N ASP A 132 14.21 8.01 -3.32
CA ASP A 132 13.72 8.81 -4.46
C ASP A 132 14.91 9.13 -5.40
N ILE A 133 15.55 8.07 -5.88
CA ILE A 133 16.58 8.23 -6.92
C ILE A 133 15.83 8.29 -8.25
N PRO A 134 15.98 9.37 -9.04
CA PRO A 134 15.42 9.42 -10.38
C PRO A 134 15.81 8.14 -11.14
N ASP A 135 14.82 7.46 -11.71
CA ASP A 135 14.94 6.23 -12.50
C ASP A 135 15.24 4.91 -11.75
N LYS A 136 15.39 4.90 -10.42
CA LYS A 136 15.57 3.65 -9.67
C LYS A 136 14.91 3.72 -8.30
N VAL A 137 13.63 3.49 -8.25
CA VAL A 137 12.94 3.14 -7.01
C VAL A 137 13.55 1.84 -6.49
N ARG A 138 14.15 1.86 -5.29
CA ARG A 138 15.01 0.77 -4.82
C ARG A 138 14.34 -0.60 -4.86
N GLY A 139 14.89 -1.46 -5.73
CA GLY A 139 14.38 -2.81 -5.98
C GLY A 139 13.19 -2.89 -6.92
N PHE A 140 12.66 -1.77 -7.40
CA PHE A 140 11.58 -1.70 -8.37
C PHE A 140 12.02 -1.04 -9.67
N ASP A 141 11.42 -1.47 -10.77
CA ASP A 141 11.46 -0.76 -12.03
C ASP A 141 10.24 0.18 -12.05
N GLN A 142 10.47 1.49 -12.17
CA GLN A 142 9.40 2.47 -12.18
C GLN A 142 8.64 2.41 -13.51
N ILE A 143 7.36 2.06 -13.46
CA ILE A 143 6.49 1.99 -14.63
C ILE A 143 5.65 3.26 -14.84
N TYR A 144 5.44 4.03 -13.77
CA TYR A 144 4.69 5.28 -13.86
C TYR A 144 5.17 6.31 -12.82
N LYS A 145 5.07 7.60 -13.20
CA LYS A 145 5.43 8.73 -12.34
C LYS A 145 4.46 8.92 -11.17
N HIS A 146 4.76 9.88 -10.29
CA HIS A 146 3.85 10.32 -9.22
C HIS A 146 2.65 11.07 -9.83
N SER A 147 1.64 10.33 -10.19
CA SER A 147 0.32 10.82 -10.65
C SER A 147 -0.66 9.66 -10.57
N ASP A 148 -1.91 9.94 -10.20
CA ASP A 148 -2.98 8.95 -10.27
C ASP A 148 -3.57 8.86 -11.67
N ASP A 149 -3.54 9.97 -12.42
CA ASP A 149 -3.98 10.02 -13.81
C ASP A 149 -3.04 9.22 -14.70
N GLY A 150 -3.56 8.16 -15.30
CA GLY A 150 -2.80 7.21 -16.13
C GLY A 150 -2.11 6.07 -15.35
N LEU A 151 -2.16 6.04 -14.03
CA LEU A 151 -1.54 4.97 -13.24
C LEU A 151 -2.20 3.62 -13.46
N ALA A 152 -3.53 3.60 -13.53
CA ALA A 152 -4.27 2.36 -13.77
C ALA A 152 -3.93 1.76 -15.14
N GLU A 153 -3.86 2.58 -16.17
CA GLU A 153 -3.50 2.20 -17.53
C GLU A 153 -2.08 1.63 -17.60
N ALA A 154 -1.12 2.28 -16.94
CA ALA A 154 0.26 1.78 -16.86
C ALA A 154 0.35 0.44 -16.12
N CYS A 155 -0.43 0.25 -15.06
CA CYS A 155 -0.53 -1.04 -14.37
C CYS A 155 -1.16 -2.12 -15.27
N VAL A 156 -2.22 -1.80 -16.01
CA VAL A 156 -2.85 -2.72 -16.96
C VAL A 156 -1.90 -3.09 -18.09
N GLU A 157 -1.15 -2.15 -18.63
CA GLU A 157 -0.11 -2.41 -19.63
C GLU A 157 0.94 -3.37 -19.08
N PHE A 158 1.45 -3.12 -17.87
CA PHE A 158 2.38 -4.04 -17.20
C PHE A 158 1.79 -5.44 -17.06
N LEU A 159 0.57 -5.57 -16.56
CA LEU A 159 -0.09 -6.86 -16.32
C LEU A 159 -0.41 -7.64 -17.61
N SER A 160 -0.59 -6.93 -18.73
CA SER A 160 -1.00 -7.52 -20.01
C SER A 160 0.17 -8.11 -20.81
N ARG A 161 1.40 -7.79 -20.46
CA ARG A 161 2.57 -8.32 -21.14
C ARG A 161 2.91 -9.73 -20.65
N LYS A 162 3.68 -10.47 -21.46
CA LYS A 162 4.23 -11.75 -21.01
C LYS A 162 5.30 -11.54 -19.93
N HIS A 163 5.21 -12.32 -18.85
CA HIS A 163 6.20 -12.35 -17.78
C HIS A 163 6.89 -13.72 -17.75
N ASP A 164 8.21 -13.71 -17.74
CA ASP A 164 9.03 -14.94 -17.63
C ASP A 164 9.30 -15.32 -16.16
N LYS A 165 8.93 -14.47 -15.23
CA LYS A 165 9.07 -14.63 -13.77
C LYS A 165 7.78 -14.20 -13.08
N PRO A 166 7.51 -14.68 -11.87
CA PRO A 166 6.45 -14.08 -11.05
C PRO A 166 6.76 -12.61 -10.82
N PHE A 167 5.73 -11.79 -10.79
CA PHE A 167 5.89 -10.34 -10.60
C PHE A 167 5.34 -9.87 -9.26
N PHE A 168 5.93 -8.76 -8.80
CA PHE A 168 5.44 -7.95 -7.69
C PHE A 168 5.19 -6.53 -8.21
N LEU A 169 3.93 -6.19 -8.38
CA LEU A 169 3.49 -4.87 -8.83
C LEU A 169 2.99 -4.05 -7.64
N VAL A 170 3.51 -2.84 -7.49
CA VAL A 170 3.03 -1.84 -6.54
C VAL A 170 2.33 -0.72 -7.29
N ALA A 171 1.07 -0.46 -6.97
CA ALA A 171 0.29 0.69 -7.44
C ALA A 171 -0.03 1.60 -6.25
N SER A 172 0.63 2.75 -6.19
CA SER A 172 0.56 3.69 -5.09
C SER A 172 -0.18 4.96 -5.50
N TYR A 173 -1.45 5.04 -5.14
CA TYR A 173 -2.29 6.20 -5.43
C TYR A 173 -2.06 7.33 -4.42
N ASP A 174 -2.13 8.57 -4.91
CA ASP A 174 -2.09 9.76 -4.05
C ASP A 174 -3.48 10.10 -3.49
N ASN A 175 -4.55 9.82 -4.23
CA ASN A 175 -5.92 10.01 -3.73
C ASN A 175 -6.25 9.04 -2.56
N PRO A 176 -7.06 9.50 -1.57
CA PRO A 176 -7.77 10.79 -1.48
C PRO A 176 -6.97 11.95 -0.84
N HIS A 177 -5.65 11.83 -0.67
CA HIS A 177 -4.80 12.90 -0.09
C HIS A 177 -4.94 14.26 -0.81
N ASN A 178 -5.27 14.26 -2.10
CA ASN A 178 -5.43 15.48 -2.91
C ASN A 178 -6.54 16.42 -2.42
N ILE A 179 -7.41 15.98 -1.50
CA ILE A 179 -8.37 16.87 -0.85
C ILE A 179 -7.67 17.97 -0.03
N CYS A 180 -6.40 17.77 0.35
CA CYS A 180 -5.60 18.77 1.03
C CYS A 180 -5.35 20.02 0.17
N GLU A 181 -5.21 19.87 -1.16
CA GLU A 181 -5.06 20.99 -2.09
C GLU A 181 -6.32 21.85 -2.09
N TYR A 182 -7.50 21.20 -2.15
CA TYR A 182 -8.77 21.93 -2.02
C TYR A 182 -8.86 22.67 -0.69
N ALA A 183 -8.56 22.00 0.41
CA ALA A 183 -8.61 22.62 1.74
C ALA A 183 -7.62 23.79 1.92
N ARG A 184 -6.54 23.81 1.12
CA ARG A 184 -5.55 24.90 1.07
C ARG A 184 -5.86 25.98 0.03
N SER A 185 -7.02 25.94 -0.62
CA SER A 185 -7.40 26.83 -1.75
C SER A 185 -6.43 26.71 -2.94
N GLN A 186 -5.86 25.53 -3.15
CA GLN A 186 -5.00 25.23 -4.28
C GLN A 186 -5.78 24.53 -5.39
N ASN A 187 -5.25 24.60 -6.61
CA ASN A 187 -5.85 23.87 -7.73
C ASN A 187 -5.75 22.38 -7.53
N LEU A 188 -6.85 21.67 -7.75
CA LEU A 188 -6.86 20.22 -7.76
C LEU A 188 -6.24 19.71 -9.07
N PRO A 189 -5.46 18.60 -9.01
CA PRO A 189 -4.82 18.05 -10.21
C PRO A 189 -5.81 17.54 -11.26
N TYR A 190 -7.07 17.28 -10.86
CA TYR A 190 -8.12 16.72 -11.72
C TYR A 190 -9.22 17.73 -12.08
N GLY A 191 -9.01 19.01 -11.83
CA GLY A 191 -9.99 20.09 -12.07
C GLY A 191 -10.85 20.42 -10.84
N ASN A 192 -11.85 21.24 -11.05
CA ASN A 192 -12.71 21.71 -9.97
C ASN A 192 -13.63 20.59 -9.47
N LEU A 193 -13.88 20.56 -8.15
CA LEU A 193 -14.92 19.72 -7.57
C LEU A 193 -16.29 20.32 -7.80
N ASP A 194 -17.24 19.49 -8.21
CA ASP A 194 -18.66 19.80 -8.07
C ASP A 194 -19.01 19.72 -6.58
N ILE A 195 -19.19 20.86 -5.96
CA ILE A 195 -19.57 20.95 -4.54
C ILE A 195 -21.08 20.67 -4.47
N PRO A 196 -21.52 19.56 -3.86
CA PRO A 196 -22.94 19.28 -3.73
C PRO A 196 -23.62 20.30 -2.83
N GLU A 197 -24.93 20.51 -3.03
CA GLU A 197 -25.71 21.28 -2.06
C GLU A 197 -25.63 20.62 -0.68
N ILE A 198 -25.61 21.42 0.39
CA ILE A 198 -25.40 20.95 1.76
C ILE A 198 -26.39 19.84 2.18
N ARG A 199 -27.62 19.87 1.67
CA ARG A 199 -28.64 18.84 1.90
C ARG A 199 -28.30 17.46 1.33
N ASN A 200 -27.35 17.39 0.40
CA ASN A 200 -26.88 16.16 -0.26
C ASN A 200 -25.53 15.71 0.33
N CYS A 201 -25.01 16.43 1.31
CA CYS A 201 -23.78 16.03 2.00
C CYS A 201 -24.07 14.97 3.06
N PRO A 202 -23.12 14.07 3.34
CA PRO A 202 -23.18 13.19 4.49
C PRO A 202 -23.39 13.96 5.79
N GLY A 203 -24.06 13.32 6.75
CA GLY A 203 -24.15 13.87 8.11
C GLY A 203 -22.77 13.99 8.78
N LEU A 204 -22.65 14.87 9.75
CA LEU A 204 -21.42 15.00 10.53
C LEU A 204 -21.14 13.68 11.30
N PRO A 205 -19.88 13.25 11.41
CA PRO A 205 -19.53 12.05 12.14
C PRO A 205 -19.86 12.20 13.63
N PRO A 206 -20.16 11.11 14.33
CA PRO A 206 -20.57 11.17 15.75
C PRO A 206 -19.55 11.82 16.69
N ASN A 207 -18.28 11.80 16.31
CA ASN A 207 -17.17 12.40 17.07
C ASN A 207 -16.77 13.80 16.55
N PHE A 208 -17.62 14.45 15.77
CA PHE A 208 -17.35 15.80 15.25
C PHE A 208 -17.36 16.86 16.35
N ALA A 209 -18.28 16.72 17.32
CA ALA A 209 -18.37 17.66 18.41
C ALA A 209 -17.07 17.73 19.22
N LYS A 210 -16.72 18.94 19.66
CA LYS A 210 -15.57 19.17 20.53
C LYS A 210 -15.72 18.34 21.81
N ASN A 211 -14.69 17.56 22.15
CA ASN A 211 -14.65 16.84 23.42
C ASN A 211 -14.37 17.85 24.56
N PRO A 212 -15.23 17.93 25.60
CA PRO A 212 -15.03 18.86 26.71
C PRO A 212 -13.78 18.58 27.54
N TYR A 213 -13.15 17.44 27.33
CA TYR A 213 -11.90 17.03 28.03
C TYR A 213 -10.65 17.14 27.15
N ASP A 214 -10.75 17.79 25.99
CA ASP A 214 -9.58 18.02 25.13
C ASP A 214 -8.55 18.88 25.88
N ALA A 215 -7.29 18.47 25.77
CA ALA A 215 -6.18 19.24 26.32
C ALA A 215 -5.96 20.54 25.52
N ASP A 216 -5.43 21.58 26.14
CA ASP A 216 -5.14 22.87 25.49
C ASP A 216 -4.30 22.75 24.21
N VAL A 217 -3.44 21.75 24.12
CA VAL A 217 -2.63 21.49 22.92
C VAL A 217 -3.52 21.12 21.73
N ILE A 218 -4.62 20.42 21.95
CA ILE A 218 -5.57 20.03 20.88
C ILE A 218 -6.28 21.30 20.33
N GLU A 219 -6.62 22.24 21.21
CA GLU A 219 -7.22 23.50 20.78
C GLU A 219 -6.26 24.34 19.93
N LYS A 220 -4.99 24.43 20.37
CA LYS A 220 -3.94 25.11 19.58
C LYS A 220 -3.73 24.47 18.21
N GLU A 221 -3.77 23.14 18.13
CA GLU A 221 -3.67 22.44 16.86
C GLU A 221 -4.88 22.70 15.97
N ARG A 222 -6.09 22.78 16.51
CA ARG A 222 -7.27 23.18 15.75
C ARG A 222 -7.11 24.59 15.16
N GLU A 223 -6.69 25.55 15.97
CA GLU A 223 -6.43 26.93 15.51
C GLU A 223 -5.37 26.96 14.40
N ASN A 224 -4.28 26.21 14.56
CA ASN A 224 -3.23 26.09 13.55
C ASN A 224 -3.77 25.50 12.24
N ASN A 225 -4.61 24.46 12.32
CA ASN A 225 -5.20 23.83 11.16
C ASN A 225 -6.11 24.81 10.37
N PHE A 226 -6.87 25.67 11.02
CA PHE A 226 -7.64 26.71 10.33
C PHE A 226 -6.76 27.68 9.52
N ASN A 227 -5.56 27.98 10.01
CA ASN A 227 -4.61 28.84 9.29
C ASN A 227 -4.01 28.13 8.07
N VAL A 228 -3.79 26.80 8.15
CA VAL A 228 -3.20 26.01 7.06
C VAL A 228 -4.26 25.59 6.02
N TYR A 229 -5.51 25.40 6.44
CA TYR A 229 -6.62 24.93 5.62
C TYR A 229 -7.81 25.90 5.63
N PRO A 230 -7.67 27.10 5.04
CA PRO A 230 -8.64 28.19 5.17
C PRO A 230 -10.00 27.90 4.54
N THR A 231 -10.09 26.96 3.60
CA THR A 231 -11.38 26.55 2.99
C THR A 231 -12.08 25.44 3.75
N ALA A 232 -11.40 24.78 4.69
CA ALA A 232 -12.01 23.82 5.60
C ALA A 232 -12.75 24.55 6.75
N THR A 233 -13.53 25.58 6.44
CA THR A 233 -14.36 26.26 7.43
C THR A 233 -15.52 25.36 7.80
N PHE A 234 -15.40 24.69 8.92
CA PHE A 234 -16.48 24.00 9.60
C PHE A 234 -17.33 25.06 10.32
N THR A 235 -18.27 25.69 9.59
CA THR A 235 -19.31 26.56 10.18
C THR A 235 -20.56 25.75 10.44
#